data_12566812305f428715792064932dc901
#
_entry.id   12566812305f428715792064932dc901
#
_cell.length_a   1.000
_cell.length_b   1.000
_cell.length_c   1.000
_cell.angle_alpha   90.00
_cell.angle_beta   90.00
_cell.angle_gamma   90.00
#
_symmetry.space_group_name_H-M   'P 1'
#
loop_
_entity.id
_entity.type
_entity.pdbx_description
1 polymer ?
#
loop_
_entity_poly.entity_id
_entity_poly.type
_entity_poly.pdbx_seq_one_letter_code
_entity_poly.pdbx_strand_id
1 'polypeptide(L)'
;MPTDHERFIQMAIEEAEKGGAEGNSAVGSIIVEGGRVIGVGRNTALATKDPTAHAETVALRETAVALGRSDFSGCALYTTFQPCPMCSGAIIVSGISTVVMGARPNPGESPYGDFSVENLFQVSGWESKIEVVTGILVEECWKVHLDGAEKNGLNR
;
A
#
# COMPACT_ATOMS: atom_id res chain seq x y z
N MET A 1 -21.02 -12.55 -0.93
CA MET A 1 -20.86 -11.08 -0.99
C MET A 1 -19.50 -10.70 -0.42
N PRO A 2 -18.69 -9.94 -1.14
CA PRO A 2 -17.40 -9.47 -0.60
C PRO A 2 -17.62 -8.52 0.57
N THR A 3 -16.69 -8.57 1.53
CA THR A 3 -16.65 -7.60 2.64
C THR A 3 -16.19 -6.23 2.12
N ASP A 4 -16.34 -5.19 2.93
CA ASP A 4 -15.82 -3.87 2.57
C ASP A 4 -14.30 -3.90 2.39
N HIS A 5 -13.57 -4.61 3.26
CA HIS A 5 -12.13 -4.77 3.10
C HIS A 5 -11.78 -5.44 1.77
N GLU A 6 -12.49 -6.48 1.39
CA GLU A 6 -12.26 -7.16 0.12
C GLU A 6 -12.54 -6.25 -1.08
N ARG A 7 -13.62 -5.46 -1.02
CA ARG A 7 -13.95 -4.52 -2.10
C ARG A 7 -12.84 -3.49 -2.31
N PHE A 8 -12.32 -2.92 -1.22
CA PHE A 8 -11.26 -1.90 -1.33
C PHE A 8 -9.91 -2.51 -1.73
N ILE A 9 -9.59 -3.71 -1.26
CA ILE A 9 -8.38 -4.40 -1.75
C ILE A 9 -8.53 -4.75 -3.22
N GLN A 10 -9.73 -5.15 -3.69
CA GLN A 10 -9.95 -5.39 -5.12
C GLN A 10 -9.69 -4.13 -5.95
N MET A 11 -10.12 -2.97 -5.48
CA MET A 11 -9.82 -1.69 -6.14
C MET A 11 -8.31 -1.40 -6.15
N ALA A 12 -7.62 -1.74 -5.06
CA ALA A 12 -6.15 -1.62 -5.00
C ALA A 12 -5.47 -2.57 -6.00
N ILE A 13 -6.00 -3.78 -6.19
CA ILE A 13 -5.50 -4.73 -7.19
C ILE A 13 -5.64 -4.14 -8.60
N GLU A 14 -6.74 -3.48 -8.90
CA GLU A 14 -6.94 -2.83 -10.20
C GLU A 14 -5.89 -1.74 -10.45
N GLU A 15 -5.55 -0.96 -9.43
CA GLU A 15 -4.46 0.02 -9.52
C GLU A 15 -3.10 -0.67 -9.71
N ALA A 16 -2.88 -1.79 -9.02
CA ALA A 16 -1.66 -2.58 -9.20
C ALA A 16 -1.51 -3.08 -10.64
N GLU A 17 -2.60 -3.57 -11.23
CA GLU A 17 -2.61 -4.02 -12.62
C GLU A 17 -2.21 -2.90 -13.58
N LYS A 18 -2.75 -1.69 -13.35
CA LYS A 18 -2.40 -0.51 -14.17
C LYS A 18 -0.91 -0.18 -14.05
N GLY A 19 -0.37 -0.19 -12.82
CA GLY A 19 1.05 0.07 -12.60
C GLY A 19 1.93 -0.96 -13.29
N GLY A 20 1.58 -2.23 -13.20
CA GLY A 20 2.27 -3.31 -13.88
C GLY A 20 2.22 -3.18 -15.40
N ALA A 21 1.07 -2.77 -15.95
CA ALA A 21 0.91 -2.53 -17.37
C ALA A 21 1.77 -1.37 -17.87
N GLU A 22 2.11 -0.45 -17.00
CA GLU A 22 2.97 0.71 -17.30
C GLU A 22 4.45 0.44 -17.06
N GLY A 23 4.83 -0.78 -16.73
CA GLY A 23 6.22 -1.18 -16.54
C GLY A 23 6.74 -1.09 -15.13
N ASN A 24 5.92 -0.75 -14.15
CA ASN A 24 6.30 -0.61 -12.76
C ASN A 24 6.04 -1.89 -11.95
N SER A 25 6.48 -1.91 -10.68
CA SER A 25 6.03 -2.94 -9.75
C SER A 25 4.51 -2.88 -9.60
N ALA A 26 3.87 -4.04 -9.61
CA ALA A 26 2.41 -4.11 -9.54
C ALA A 26 1.95 -4.06 -8.09
N VAL A 27 1.90 -2.86 -7.55
CA VAL A 27 1.38 -2.54 -6.21
C VAL A 27 0.39 -1.38 -6.35
N GLY A 28 -0.75 -1.50 -5.69
CA GLY A 28 -1.79 -0.47 -5.70
C GLY A 28 -2.27 -0.14 -4.31
N SER A 29 -2.73 1.09 -4.12
CA SER A 29 -3.22 1.58 -2.83
C SER A 29 -4.46 2.44 -2.99
N ILE A 30 -5.34 2.37 -1.99
CA ILE A 30 -6.59 3.13 -1.92
C ILE A 30 -6.66 3.81 -0.56
N ILE A 31 -7.06 5.07 -0.53
CA ILE A 31 -7.34 5.78 0.74
C ILE A 31 -8.84 5.93 0.88
N VAL A 32 -9.34 5.54 2.06
CA VAL A 32 -10.78 5.52 2.36
C VAL A 32 -11.06 6.36 3.60
N GLU A 33 -12.08 7.19 3.53
CA GLU A 33 -12.56 7.99 4.65
C GLU A 33 -14.08 7.84 4.76
N GLY A 34 -14.55 7.37 5.94
CA GLY A 34 -15.99 7.19 6.15
C GLY A 34 -16.64 6.24 5.14
N GLY A 35 -15.92 5.17 4.75
CA GLY A 35 -16.41 4.20 3.78
C GLY A 35 -16.34 4.65 2.32
N ARG A 36 -15.74 5.81 2.03
CA ARG A 36 -15.65 6.37 0.68
C ARG A 36 -14.20 6.45 0.24
N VAL A 37 -13.93 6.06 -1.01
CA VAL A 37 -12.61 6.22 -1.62
C VAL A 37 -12.36 7.69 -1.88
N ILE A 38 -11.29 8.23 -1.27
CA ILE A 38 -10.90 9.63 -1.47
C ILE A 38 -9.61 9.76 -2.26
N GLY A 39 -8.90 8.67 -2.49
CA GLY A 39 -7.69 8.70 -3.30
C GLY A 39 -7.22 7.31 -3.68
N VAL A 40 -6.44 7.26 -4.75
CA VAL A 40 -5.86 6.02 -5.27
C VAL A 40 -4.39 6.28 -5.62
N GLY A 41 -3.59 5.22 -5.63
CA GLY A 41 -2.22 5.30 -6.07
C GLY A 41 -1.72 3.96 -6.57
N ARG A 42 -0.74 4.02 -7.45
CA ARG A 42 -0.02 2.84 -7.92
C ARG A 42 1.46 3.17 -8.02
N ASN A 43 2.30 2.13 -7.97
CA ASN A 43 3.73 2.32 -8.11
C ASN A 43 4.03 2.93 -9.48
N THR A 44 4.79 4.02 -9.51
CA THR A 44 5.22 4.69 -10.74
C THR A 44 6.74 4.95 -10.73
N ALA A 45 7.47 4.29 -9.85
CA ALA A 45 8.89 4.58 -9.62
C ALA A 45 9.75 4.49 -10.88
N LEU A 46 9.57 3.43 -11.67
CA LEU A 46 10.37 3.24 -12.88
C LEU A 46 9.95 4.21 -13.99
N ALA A 47 8.65 4.40 -14.18
CA ALA A 47 8.14 5.28 -15.23
C ALA A 47 8.51 6.75 -14.99
N THR A 48 8.48 7.21 -13.73
CA THR A 48 8.73 8.61 -13.38
C THR A 48 10.18 8.89 -12.95
N LYS A 49 11.02 7.85 -12.83
CA LYS A 49 12.38 7.96 -12.31
C LYS A 49 12.41 8.51 -10.89
N ASP A 50 11.43 8.12 -10.09
CA ASP A 50 11.32 8.52 -8.69
C ASP A 50 11.30 7.27 -7.81
N PRO A 51 12.41 6.93 -7.11
CA PRO A 51 12.46 5.72 -6.28
C PRO A 51 11.50 5.76 -5.09
N THR A 52 10.95 6.92 -4.75
CA THR A 52 9.99 7.06 -3.64
C THR A 52 8.54 6.94 -4.10
N ALA A 53 8.28 6.83 -5.40
CA ALA A 53 6.93 6.78 -5.96
C ALA A 53 6.33 5.37 -5.83
N HIS A 54 6.23 4.86 -4.61
CA HIS A 54 5.48 3.65 -4.29
C HIS A 54 3.98 3.95 -4.28
N ALA A 55 3.17 2.91 -4.39
CA ALA A 55 1.72 3.08 -4.46
C ALA A 55 1.18 3.88 -3.27
N GLU A 56 1.67 3.58 -2.08
CA GLU A 56 1.21 4.23 -0.84
C GLU A 56 1.61 5.70 -0.81
N THR A 57 2.86 6.03 -1.13
CA THR A 57 3.33 7.42 -1.15
C THR A 57 2.67 8.22 -2.26
N VAL A 58 2.44 7.61 -3.42
CA VAL A 58 1.71 8.25 -4.52
C VAL A 58 0.28 8.56 -4.09
N ALA A 59 -0.41 7.59 -3.48
CA ALA A 59 -1.78 7.79 -3.00
C ALA A 59 -1.86 8.95 -2.00
N LEU A 60 -0.96 8.97 -1.01
CA LEU A 60 -0.93 10.03 0.00
C LEU A 60 -0.63 11.39 -0.62
N ARG A 61 0.39 11.48 -1.47
CA ARG A 61 0.81 12.73 -2.11
C ARG A 61 -0.29 13.31 -3.00
N GLU A 62 -0.82 12.51 -3.89
CA GLU A 62 -1.81 12.99 -4.84
C GLU A 62 -3.13 13.35 -4.17
N THR A 63 -3.55 12.56 -3.19
CA THR A 63 -4.77 12.86 -2.43
C THR A 63 -4.61 14.12 -1.60
N ALA A 64 -3.44 14.32 -0.97
CA ALA A 64 -3.14 15.53 -0.21
C ALA A 64 -3.24 16.79 -1.08
N VAL A 65 -2.66 16.74 -2.28
CA VAL A 65 -2.72 17.86 -3.23
C VAL A 65 -4.16 18.10 -3.69
N ALA A 66 -4.87 17.04 -4.08
CA ALA A 66 -6.24 17.16 -4.60
C ALA A 66 -7.21 17.70 -3.57
N LEU A 67 -7.07 17.32 -2.30
CA LEU A 67 -7.98 17.74 -1.23
C LEU A 67 -7.50 18.97 -0.45
N GLY A 68 -6.27 19.42 -0.71
CA GLY A 68 -5.71 20.59 -0.02
C GLY A 68 -5.46 20.34 1.46
N ARG A 69 -5.08 19.10 1.84
CA ARG A 69 -4.81 18.75 3.23
C ARG A 69 -3.69 17.72 3.33
N SER A 70 -3.01 17.66 4.48
CA SER A 70 -1.96 16.68 4.74
C SER A 70 -2.23 15.81 5.97
N ASP A 71 -3.37 15.99 6.61
CA ASP A 71 -3.80 15.19 7.76
C ASP A 71 -4.85 14.17 7.31
N PHE A 72 -4.52 12.89 7.46
CA PHE A 72 -5.39 11.78 7.09
C PHE A 72 -5.88 11.02 8.33
N SER A 73 -5.95 11.68 9.48
CA SER A 73 -6.51 11.10 10.70
C SER A 73 -7.92 10.60 10.43
N GLY A 74 -8.22 9.38 10.89
CA GLY A 74 -9.51 8.74 10.66
C GLY A 74 -9.62 8.01 9.32
N CYS A 75 -8.63 8.13 8.43
CA CYS A 75 -8.64 7.44 7.14
C CYS A 75 -8.00 6.07 7.25
N ALA A 76 -8.39 5.18 6.34
CA ALA A 76 -7.77 3.87 6.16
C ALA A 76 -7.00 3.84 4.84
N LEU A 77 -5.83 3.21 4.87
CA LEU A 77 -5.04 2.95 3.66
C LEU A 77 -5.09 1.46 3.37
N TYR A 78 -5.54 1.13 2.18
CA TYR A 78 -5.59 -0.24 1.66
C TYR A 78 -4.45 -0.42 0.67
N THR A 79 -3.69 -1.50 0.80
CA THR A 79 -2.58 -1.75 -0.11
C THR A 79 -2.49 -3.23 -0.45
N THR A 80 -2.11 -3.54 -1.68
CA THR A 80 -2.00 -4.93 -2.14
C THR A 80 -0.80 -5.64 -1.56
N PHE A 81 0.23 -4.89 -1.14
CA PHE A 81 1.46 -5.46 -0.58
C PHE A 81 1.87 -4.70 0.66
N GLN A 82 2.49 -5.39 1.62
CA GLN A 82 2.92 -4.76 2.86
C GLN A 82 3.71 -3.49 2.57
N PRO A 83 3.36 -2.35 3.19
CA PRO A 83 4.16 -1.13 3.05
C PRO A 83 5.60 -1.35 3.47
N CYS A 84 6.54 -0.86 2.66
CA CYS A 84 7.96 -0.90 2.99
C CYS A 84 8.26 0.06 4.16
N PRO A 85 9.49 0.08 4.71
CA PRO A 85 9.83 1.01 5.79
C PRO A 85 9.55 2.47 5.47
N MET A 86 9.83 2.92 4.24
CA MET A 86 9.55 4.29 3.80
C MET A 86 8.05 4.60 3.83
N CYS A 87 7.24 3.71 3.25
CA CYS A 87 5.79 3.91 3.19
C CYS A 87 5.15 3.80 4.56
N SER A 88 5.66 2.92 5.43
CA SER A 88 5.19 2.80 6.81
C SER A 88 5.46 4.08 7.59
N GLY A 89 6.62 4.72 7.38
CA GLY A 89 6.91 6.04 7.93
C GLY A 89 5.97 7.12 7.39
N ALA A 90 5.68 7.09 6.09
CA ALA A 90 4.73 8.02 5.48
C ALA A 90 3.32 7.86 6.08
N ILE A 91 2.91 6.63 6.36
CA ILE A 91 1.63 6.33 7.02
C ILE A 91 1.59 6.98 8.41
N ILE A 92 2.67 6.88 9.18
CA ILE A 92 2.76 7.50 10.51
C ILE A 92 2.62 9.02 10.39
N VAL A 93 3.42 9.65 9.53
CA VAL A 93 3.46 11.13 9.46
C VAL A 93 2.18 11.71 8.86
N SER A 94 1.44 10.94 8.08
CA SER A 94 0.17 11.40 7.50
C SER A 94 -1.03 11.24 8.45
N GLY A 95 -0.86 10.50 9.55
CA GLY A 95 -1.93 10.30 10.53
C GLY A 95 -2.94 9.22 10.17
N ILE A 96 -2.68 8.39 9.17
CA ILE A 96 -3.55 7.26 8.82
C ILE A 96 -3.85 6.43 10.07
N SER A 97 -5.11 6.04 10.26
CA SER A 97 -5.57 5.34 11.45
C SER A 97 -5.65 3.82 11.28
N THR A 98 -5.78 3.34 10.05
CA THR A 98 -5.91 1.91 9.76
C THR A 98 -5.16 1.58 8.48
N VAL A 99 -4.37 0.50 8.54
CA VAL A 99 -3.71 -0.07 7.35
C VAL A 99 -4.29 -1.45 7.12
N VAL A 100 -4.78 -1.69 5.91
CA VAL A 100 -5.30 -2.98 5.49
C VAL A 100 -4.45 -3.48 4.34
N MET A 101 -3.89 -4.67 4.47
CA MET A 101 -2.99 -5.20 3.45
C MET A 101 -3.36 -6.61 3.00
N GLY A 102 -2.98 -6.94 1.77
CA GLY A 102 -3.13 -8.27 1.21
C GLY A 102 -1.88 -9.13 1.41
N ALA A 103 -0.94 -9.04 0.49
CA ALA A 103 0.26 -9.87 0.50
C ALA A 103 1.37 -9.26 1.35
N ARG A 104 2.24 -10.12 1.87
CA ARG A 104 3.49 -9.72 2.54
C ARG A 104 4.52 -10.84 2.41
N PRO A 105 5.82 -10.50 2.41
CA PRO A 105 6.86 -11.52 2.40
C PRO A 105 6.80 -12.40 3.65
N ASN A 106 7.23 -13.66 3.52
CA ASN A 106 7.44 -14.50 4.69
C ASN A 106 8.64 -13.99 5.51
N PRO A 107 8.71 -14.30 6.82
CA PRO A 107 9.89 -13.95 7.61
C PRO A 107 11.18 -14.43 6.94
N GLY A 108 12.16 -13.52 6.82
CA GLY A 108 13.45 -13.83 6.20
C GLY A 108 13.48 -13.67 4.68
N GLU A 109 12.37 -13.44 4.02
CA GLU A 109 12.30 -13.25 2.56
C GLU A 109 12.19 -11.78 2.16
N SER A 110 12.04 -10.89 3.12
CA SER A 110 11.94 -9.45 2.86
C SER A 110 13.31 -8.86 2.51
N PRO A 111 13.39 -7.93 1.54
CA PRO A 111 14.63 -7.18 1.29
C PRO A 111 14.99 -6.24 2.44
N TYR A 112 14.13 -6.10 3.45
CA TYR A 112 14.33 -5.21 4.59
C TYR A 112 14.58 -5.99 5.90
N GLY A 113 15.11 -7.21 5.80
CA GLY A 113 15.44 -8.02 6.98
C GLY A 113 14.21 -8.43 7.78
N ASP A 114 14.26 -8.24 9.09
CA ASP A 114 13.17 -8.61 9.99
C ASP A 114 12.08 -7.56 10.09
N PHE A 115 12.05 -6.61 9.17
CA PHE A 115 11.03 -5.56 9.15
C PHE A 115 9.63 -6.15 9.00
N SER A 116 8.69 -5.61 9.77
CA SER A 116 7.27 -5.70 9.51
C SER A 116 6.64 -4.34 9.82
N VAL A 117 5.49 -4.06 9.22
CA VAL A 117 4.79 -2.81 9.52
C VAL A 117 4.46 -2.71 11.00
N GLU A 118 4.11 -3.85 11.62
CA GLU A 118 3.78 -3.90 13.05
C GLU A 118 4.98 -3.53 13.92
N ASN A 119 6.17 -4.08 13.62
CA ASN A 119 7.33 -3.76 14.47
C ASN A 119 7.82 -2.33 14.27
N LEU A 120 7.67 -1.76 13.09
CA LEU A 120 7.98 -0.32 12.90
C LEU A 120 7.04 0.54 13.73
N PHE A 121 5.75 0.24 13.72
CA PHE A 121 4.77 0.99 14.53
C PHE A 121 5.08 0.84 16.02
N GLN A 122 5.49 -0.36 16.46
CA GLN A 122 5.86 -0.59 17.85
C GLN A 122 7.07 0.23 18.27
N VAL A 123 8.18 0.17 17.53
CA VAL A 123 9.40 0.91 17.91
C VAL A 123 9.21 2.41 17.78
N SER A 124 8.26 2.86 16.99
CA SER A 124 7.93 4.27 16.80
C SER A 124 6.90 4.78 17.81
N GLY A 125 6.37 3.90 18.67
CA GLY A 125 5.35 4.27 19.66
C GLY A 125 3.97 4.47 19.08
N TRP A 126 3.68 3.93 17.90
CA TRP A 126 2.41 4.13 17.20
C TRP A 126 1.51 2.89 17.16
N GLU A 127 1.94 1.78 17.76
CA GLU A 127 1.19 0.52 17.69
C GLU A 127 -0.24 0.61 18.21
N SER A 128 -0.51 1.46 19.20
CA SER A 128 -1.87 1.66 19.74
C SER A 128 -2.69 2.68 18.97
N LYS A 129 -2.08 3.37 18.00
CA LYS A 129 -2.72 4.45 17.24
C LYS A 129 -3.08 4.04 15.82
N ILE A 130 -2.48 2.97 15.30
CA ILE A 130 -2.72 2.50 13.94
C ILE A 130 -3.16 1.04 14.01
N GLU A 131 -4.38 0.78 13.57
CA GLU A 131 -4.88 -0.58 13.42
C GLU A 131 -4.26 -1.22 12.17
N VAL A 132 -3.79 -2.45 12.28
CA VAL A 132 -3.26 -3.22 11.15
C VAL A 132 -4.17 -4.42 10.90
N VAL A 133 -4.74 -4.49 9.70
CA VAL A 133 -5.58 -5.59 9.26
C VAL A 133 -4.85 -6.33 8.14
N THR A 134 -4.70 -7.64 8.28
CA THR A 134 -3.96 -8.49 7.34
C THR A 134 -4.84 -9.59 6.79
N GLY A 135 -4.33 -10.31 5.79
CA GLY A 135 -5.00 -11.52 5.31
C GLY A 135 -6.15 -11.29 4.34
N ILE A 136 -6.23 -10.12 3.71
CA ILE A 136 -7.32 -9.79 2.79
C ILE A 136 -6.90 -10.08 1.35
N LEU A 137 -7.56 -11.03 0.69
CA LEU A 137 -7.29 -11.41 -0.72
C LEU A 137 -5.80 -11.66 -0.97
N VAL A 138 -5.17 -12.40 -0.06
CA VAL A 138 -3.71 -12.63 -0.08
C VAL A 138 -3.25 -13.25 -1.40
N GLU A 139 -3.94 -14.29 -1.86
CA GLU A 139 -3.56 -14.99 -3.09
C GLU A 139 -3.68 -14.09 -4.31
N GLU A 140 -4.76 -13.34 -4.40
CA GLU A 140 -5.00 -12.41 -5.51
C GLU A 140 -3.96 -11.28 -5.51
N CYS A 141 -3.59 -10.80 -4.34
CA CYS A 141 -2.55 -9.77 -4.20
C CYS A 141 -1.17 -10.31 -4.60
N TRP A 142 -0.84 -11.53 -4.19
CA TRP A 142 0.39 -12.17 -4.64
C TRP A 142 0.40 -12.38 -6.15
N LYS A 143 -0.72 -12.81 -6.71
CA LYS A 143 -0.83 -13.06 -8.14
C LYS A 143 -0.55 -11.79 -8.95
N VAL A 144 -1.18 -10.67 -8.62
CA VAL A 144 -0.97 -9.43 -9.37
C VAL A 144 0.48 -8.96 -9.24
N HIS A 145 1.07 -9.10 -8.06
CA HIS A 145 2.45 -8.72 -7.80
C HIS A 145 3.44 -9.56 -8.64
N LEU A 146 3.28 -10.87 -8.61
CA LEU A 146 4.17 -11.79 -9.33
C LEU A 146 3.98 -11.71 -10.84
N ASP A 147 2.75 -11.60 -11.33
CA ASP A 147 2.47 -11.43 -12.75
C ASP A 147 3.12 -10.15 -13.29
N GLY A 148 3.03 -9.06 -12.55
CA GLY A 148 3.67 -7.80 -12.91
C GLY A 148 5.18 -7.90 -12.93
N ALA A 149 5.76 -8.55 -11.93
CA ALA A 149 7.22 -8.74 -11.85
C ALA A 149 7.74 -9.58 -13.02
N GLU A 150 7.05 -10.68 -13.37
CA GLU A 150 7.41 -11.52 -14.50
C GLU A 150 7.31 -10.74 -15.81
N LYS A 151 6.20 -10.05 -16.02
CA LYS A 151 5.95 -9.26 -17.24
C LYS A 151 7.01 -8.19 -17.46
N ASN A 152 7.46 -7.54 -16.39
CA ASN A 152 8.39 -6.40 -16.46
C ASN A 152 9.83 -6.78 -16.16
N GLY A 153 10.15 -8.05 -15.98
CA GLY A 153 11.50 -8.51 -15.68
C GLY A 153 12.03 -8.04 -14.35
N LEU A 154 11.17 -7.87 -13.36
CA LEU A 154 11.53 -7.42 -12.02
C LEU A 154 11.78 -8.60 -11.10
N ASN A 155 12.85 -8.49 -10.30
CA ASN A 155 13.19 -9.49 -9.30
C ASN A 155 12.44 -9.21 -8.00
N ARG A 156 11.46 -10.06 -7.68
CA ARG A 156 10.68 -9.90 -6.45
C ARG A 156 10.36 -11.24 -5.82
#